data_5a2a8e97f05c51c66be3a003b415dd2e
#
_entry.id   5a2a8e97f05c51c66be3a003b415dd2e
#
_cell.length_a   1.000
_cell.length_b   1.000
_cell.length_c   1.000
_cell.angle_alpha   90.00
_cell.angle_beta   90.00
_cell.angle_gamma   90.00
#
_symmetry.space_group_name_H-M   'P 1'
#
loop_
_entity.id
_entity.type
_entity.pdbx_description
1 polymer ?
#
loop_
_entity_poly.entity_id
_entity_poly.type
_entity_poly.pdbx_seq_one_letter_code
_entity_poly.pdbx_strand_id
1 'polypeptide(L)'
;MNLVSAAEAVKLIKSGDSVYIQGSTSVPEVLVQAMTDRAAELRDVKVYTAFAIGRCDAPYAKAELRDSFEPLSFFVANNLRKAINEGVAQTIPAFLGEIPFLFRSGQIPLDVTLLNVSEPDEDGYCSYGVSADLAFSAVECSKVIIAQVNKYMPRTFGDPVIHVSKIDAMVRGDEPLVEVPTVIPNDVERRIGNFIASEIPDGATLQIGVGGIPNAVLDALHDHKHLGLHTEAMTDGVVPLIQKGIIDNSLKKIYPGQSVACLCLGSQRLYDYLDGNRDVVIRDVAWTNDPQNIRQNPKVMAVNSAIEVDLTGQICADSIGERIFSGVGGQHDFMYGGALSEGGKCFIALPSITTKGISKIVPTLTKGAGVVTTRFQAQYIATEHGIVYLRNKSLAERAKLLISIADPSVREELERAAVERFGIGFLRVK
;
A
#
# COMPACT_ATOMS: atom_id res chain seq x y z
N MET A 1 15.50 5.35 30.63
CA MET A 1 15.45 4.36 29.52
C MET A 1 16.66 3.43 29.67
N ASN A 2 16.41 2.14 29.78
CA ASN A 2 17.48 1.14 29.90
C ASN A 2 17.71 0.52 28.51
N LEU A 3 18.78 0.94 27.82
CA LEU A 3 19.15 0.43 26.50
C LEU A 3 20.10 -0.75 26.67
N VAL A 4 19.86 -1.80 25.88
CA VAL A 4 20.75 -2.95 25.77
C VAL A 4 21.37 -3.02 24.36
N SER A 5 22.34 -3.90 24.15
CA SER A 5 22.86 -4.14 22.79
C SER A 5 21.82 -4.89 21.94
N ALA A 6 21.86 -4.72 20.61
CA ALA A 6 20.98 -5.46 19.71
C ALA A 6 21.14 -6.97 19.85
N ALA A 7 22.38 -7.45 19.99
CA ALA A 7 22.67 -8.85 20.22
C ALA A 7 22.07 -9.40 21.53
N GLU A 8 21.90 -8.55 22.55
CA GLU A 8 21.24 -8.94 23.79
C GLU A 8 19.71 -8.90 23.67
N ALA A 9 19.16 -7.86 23.06
CA ALA A 9 17.72 -7.73 22.84
C ALA A 9 17.15 -8.91 22.06
N VAL A 10 17.80 -9.32 20.96
CA VAL A 10 17.30 -10.42 20.11
C VAL A 10 17.46 -11.81 20.73
N LYS A 11 18.09 -11.95 21.91
CA LYS A 11 18.06 -13.21 22.68
C LYS A 11 16.68 -13.59 23.18
N LEU A 12 15.75 -12.63 23.20
CA LEU A 12 14.34 -12.87 23.51
C LEU A 12 13.64 -13.68 22.41
N ILE A 13 14.17 -13.68 21.18
CA ILE A 13 13.67 -14.49 20.06
C ILE A 13 14.18 -15.93 20.23
N LYS A 14 13.28 -16.89 20.13
CA LYS A 14 13.53 -18.33 20.30
C LYS A 14 13.20 -19.10 19.03
N SER A 15 13.75 -20.29 18.91
CA SER A 15 13.36 -21.23 17.84
C SER A 15 11.85 -21.53 17.92
N GLY A 16 11.20 -21.54 16.76
CA GLY A 16 9.76 -21.75 16.63
C GLY A 16 8.91 -20.50 16.82
N ASP A 17 9.50 -19.34 17.17
CA ASP A 17 8.74 -18.08 17.32
C ASP A 17 8.21 -17.55 15.99
N SER A 18 7.10 -16.84 16.08
CA SER A 18 6.55 -16.01 15.03
C SER A 18 6.92 -14.55 15.28
N VAL A 19 7.74 -13.98 14.40
CA VAL A 19 8.28 -12.62 14.52
C VAL A 19 7.65 -11.72 13.48
N TYR A 20 7.03 -10.62 13.90
CA TYR A 20 6.62 -9.54 12.99
C TYR A 20 7.69 -8.45 12.96
N ILE A 21 8.04 -8.02 11.75
CA ILE A 21 8.94 -6.89 11.51
C ILE A 21 8.13 -5.71 10.99
N GLN A 22 8.22 -4.56 11.65
CA GLN A 22 7.58 -3.32 11.19
C GLN A 22 7.98 -3.01 9.75
N GLY A 23 6.97 -2.68 8.93
CA GLY A 23 7.11 -2.47 7.49
C GLY A 23 7.38 -1.03 7.08
N SER A 24 7.03 -0.71 5.81
CA SER A 24 7.28 0.59 5.20
C SER A 24 8.75 0.99 5.32
N THR A 25 9.06 2.26 5.49
CA THR A 25 10.42 2.77 5.74
C THR A 25 10.81 2.75 7.22
N SER A 26 10.03 2.06 8.05
CA SER A 26 10.25 1.92 9.49
C SER A 26 10.93 0.60 9.88
N VAL A 27 11.54 -0.12 8.94
CA VAL A 27 12.23 -1.39 9.24
C VAL A 27 13.29 -1.18 10.34
N PRO A 28 13.25 -1.94 11.45
CA PRO A 28 14.24 -1.86 12.52
C PRO A 28 15.51 -2.63 12.15
N GLU A 29 16.30 -2.08 11.23
CA GLU A 29 17.39 -2.80 10.55
C GLU A 29 18.45 -3.35 11.48
N VAL A 30 18.76 -2.62 12.57
CA VAL A 30 19.74 -3.08 13.59
C VAL A 30 19.24 -4.36 14.26
N LEU A 31 17.95 -4.45 14.57
CA LEU A 31 17.34 -5.64 15.16
C LEU A 31 17.22 -6.78 14.15
N VAL A 32 16.85 -6.48 12.91
CA VAL A 32 16.75 -7.48 11.83
C VAL A 32 18.11 -8.11 11.55
N GLN A 33 19.18 -7.32 11.49
CA GLN A 33 20.52 -7.84 11.30
C GLN A 33 20.95 -8.70 12.50
N ALA A 34 20.76 -8.22 13.74
CA ALA A 34 21.13 -8.96 14.94
C ALA A 34 20.34 -10.29 15.08
N MET A 35 19.07 -10.33 14.69
CA MET A 35 18.30 -11.58 14.61
C MET A 35 18.90 -12.53 13.58
N THR A 36 19.24 -12.02 12.39
CA THR A 36 19.82 -12.82 11.31
C THR A 36 21.19 -13.40 11.69
N ASP A 37 22.03 -12.64 12.41
CA ASP A 37 23.33 -13.10 12.88
C ASP A 37 23.25 -14.32 13.82
N ARG A 38 22.06 -14.56 14.43
CA ARG A 38 21.77 -15.73 15.24
C ARG A 38 21.26 -16.95 14.46
N ALA A 39 21.33 -16.95 13.15
CA ALA A 39 20.81 -18.03 12.31
C ALA A 39 21.37 -19.43 12.71
N ALA A 40 22.62 -19.50 13.15
CA ALA A 40 23.22 -20.76 13.62
C ALA A 40 22.54 -21.34 14.87
N GLU A 41 21.92 -20.49 15.70
CA GLU A 41 21.27 -20.85 16.98
C GLU A 41 19.75 -21.06 16.82
N LEU A 42 19.14 -20.39 15.85
CA LEU A 42 17.69 -20.36 15.67
C LEU A 42 17.22 -21.42 14.66
N ARG A 43 16.02 -21.97 14.89
CA ARG A 43 15.35 -22.93 13.99
C ARG A 43 13.87 -22.58 13.88
N ASP A 44 13.31 -22.74 12.68
CA ASP A 44 11.87 -22.65 12.41
C ASP A 44 11.24 -21.32 12.85
N VAL A 45 11.97 -20.19 12.75
CA VAL A 45 11.44 -18.86 13.08
C VAL A 45 10.66 -18.34 11.89
N LYS A 46 9.35 -18.10 12.06
CA LYS A 46 8.50 -17.47 11.06
C LYS A 46 8.68 -15.95 11.09
N VAL A 47 9.00 -15.34 9.95
CA VAL A 47 9.25 -13.89 9.85
C VAL A 47 8.18 -13.25 8.98
N TYR A 48 7.25 -12.55 9.61
CA TYR A 48 6.13 -11.87 8.95
C TYR A 48 6.47 -10.41 8.63
N THR A 49 6.20 -10.01 7.38
CA THR A 49 6.39 -8.63 6.92
C THR A 49 5.27 -8.20 5.98
N ALA A 50 5.09 -6.89 5.84
CA ALA A 50 4.31 -6.30 4.75
C ALA A 50 5.03 -5.05 4.25
N PHE A 51 5.23 -4.94 2.93
CA PHE A 51 5.78 -3.77 2.26
C PHE A 51 7.05 -3.18 2.94
N ALA A 52 7.96 -4.03 3.40
CA ALA A 52 9.18 -3.59 4.07
C ALA A 52 10.17 -2.95 3.07
N ILE A 53 10.54 -1.70 3.33
CA ILE A 53 11.50 -0.92 2.54
C ILE A 53 12.65 -0.55 3.47
N GLY A 54 13.71 -1.33 3.43
CA GLY A 54 14.92 -1.10 4.23
C GLY A 54 16.15 -0.95 3.34
N ARG A 55 17.28 -0.60 3.96
CA ARG A 55 18.60 -0.62 3.31
C ARG A 55 19.13 -2.03 3.14
N CYS A 56 18.74 -2.93 4.03
CA CYS A 56 19.11 -4.33 3.98
C CYS A 56 18.09 -5.12 3.18
N ASP A 57 18.55 -5.87 2.18
CA ASP A 57 17.75 -6.76 1.34
C ASP A 57 17.33 -8.02 2.12
N ALA A 58 16.43 -7.90 3.10
CA ALA A 58 15.88 -8.99 3.91
C ALA A 58 16.93 -10.09 4.20
N PRO A 59 17.93 -9.84 5.07
CA PRO A 59 19.11 -10.70 5.21
C PRO A 59 18.76 -12.11 5.70
N TYR A 60 17.60 -12.28 6.33
CA TYR A 60 17.04 -13.57 6.77
C TYR A 60 16.42 -14.41 5.63
N ALA A 61 16.13 -13.79 4.46
CA ALA A 61 15.46 -14.46 3.34
C ALA A 61 16.46 -15.03 2.32
N LYS A 62 17.37 -15.88 2.80
CA LYS A 62 18.38 -16.55 1.98
C LYS A 62 18.20 -18.05 2.03
N ALA A 63 18.46 -18.75 0.91
CA ALA A 63 18.28 -20.19 0.78
C ALA A 63 19.10 -21.00 1.81
N GLU A 64 20.30 -20.52 2.14
CA GLU A 64 21.18 -21.14 3.15
C GLU A 64 20.66 -21.00 4.59
N LEU A 65 19.71 -20.09 4.85
CA LEU A 65 19.11 -19.85 6.17
C LEU A 65 17.71 -20.49 6.35
N ARG A 66 17.29 -21.30 5.39
CA ARG A 66 15.94 -21.92 5.37
C ARG A 66 15.60 -22.78 6.60
N ASP A 67 16.60 -23.34 7.28
CA ASP A 67 16.37 -24.14 8.48
C ASP A 67 16.17 -23.23 9.72
N SER A 68 16.56 -21.98 9.62
CA SER A 68 16.48 -20.98 10.69
C SER A 68 15.26 -20.08 10.54
N PHE A 69 14.97 -19.61 9.31
CA PHE A 69 13.93 -18.63 9.04
C PHE A 69 13.00 -19.07 7.92
N GLU A 70 11.69 -18.87 8.15
CA GLU A 70 10.63 -18.97 7.16
C GLU A 70 10.08 -17.56 6.87
N PRO A 71 10.55 -16.89 5.80
CA PRO A 71 10.07 -15.54 5.46
C PRO A 71 8.68 -15.58 4.82
N LEU A 72 7.74 -14.82 5.38
CA LEU A 72 6.34 -14.73 4.98
C LEU A 72 5.95 -13.26 4.75
N SER A 73 5.37 -12.93 3.60
CA SER A 73 5.01 -11.56 3.28
C SER A 73 3.55 -11.43 2.90
N PHE A 74 2.85 -10.44 3.48
CA PHE A 74 1.49 -10.07 3.09
C PHE A 74 1.47 -9.13 1.88
N PHE A 75 2.56 -8.39 1.66
CA PHE A 75 2.73 -7.53 0.51
C PHE A 75 4.21 -7.51 0.08
N VAL A 76 4.46 -7.92 -1.15
CA VAL A 76 5.82 -8.17 -1.65
C VAL A 76 6.47 -6.88 -2.11
N ALA A 77 7.44 -6.38 -1.36
CA ALA A 77 8.31 -5.30 -1.77
C ALA A 77 9.54 -5.82 -2.54
N ASN A 78 10.37 -4.92 -3.05
CA ASN A 78 11.53 -5.27 -3.89
C ASN A 78 12.50 -6.24 -3.19
N ASN A 79 12.69 -6.08 -1.88
CA ASN A 79 13.62 -6.85 -1.06
C ASN A 79 13.29 -8.35 -0.97
N LEU A 80 12.01 -8.73 -1.07
CA LEU A 80 11.57 -10.13 -1.01
C LEU A 80 11.14 -10.71 -2.37
N ARG A 81 10.95 -9.87 -3.40
CA ARG A 81 10.40 -10.32 -4.69
C ARG A 81 11.20 -11.45 -5.33
N LYS A 82 12.53 -11.38 -5.27
CA LYS A 82 13.40 -12.44 -5.79
C LYS A 82 13.23 -13.71 -4.99
N ALA A 83 13.35 -13.64 -3.67
CA ALA A 83 13.24 -14.80 -2.76
C ALA A 83 11.89 -15.52 -2.89
N ILE A 84 10.79 -14.78 -3.04
CA ILE A 84 9.45 -15.35 -3.26
C ILE A 84 9.36 -16.09 -4.59
N ASN A 85 9.83 -15.50 -5.69
CA ASN A 85 9.75 -16.13 -7.00
C ASN A 85 10.74 -17.29 -7.17
N GLU A 86 11.75 -17.40 -6.31
CA GLU A 86 12.69 -18.54 -6.21
C GLU A 86 12.24 -19.59 -5.19
N GLY A 87 11.12 -19.38 -4.49
CA GLY A 87 10.58 -20.32 -3.48
C GLY A 87 11.32 -20.33 -2.15
N VAL A 88 12.18 -19.34 -1.89
CA VAL A 88 12.90 -19.18 -0.60
C VAL A 88 12.00 -18.49 0.45
N ALA A 89 11.13 -17.59 0.00
CA ALA A 89 10.12 -16.93 0.82
C ALA A 89 8.73 -17.22 0.25
N GLN A 90 7.68 -16.94 1.04
CA GLN A 90 6.31 -17.18 0.63
C GLN A 90 5.46 -15.92 0.80
N THR A 91 4.35 -15.83 0.07
CA THR A 91 3.35 -14.77 0.22
C THR A 91 2.06 -15.31 0.82
N ILE A 92 1.45 -14.54 1.70
CA ILE A 92 0.13 -14.83 2.27
C ILE A 92 -0.85 -13.82 1.66
N PRO A 93 -1.73 -14.26 0.74
CA PRO A 93 -2.72 -13.37 0.14
C PRO A 93 -3.74 -12.93 1.21
N ALA A 94 -3.84 -11.62 1.42
CA ALA A 94 -4.83 -11.02 2.32
C ALA A 94 -5.09 -9.56 1.91
N PHE A 95 -6.29 -9.06 2.13
CA PHE A 95 -6.55 -7.62 2.07
C PHE A 95 -5.86 -6.93 3.24
N LEU A 96 -5.26 -5.78 2.99
CA LEU A 96 -4.44 -5.13 4.01
C LEU A 96 -5.26 -4.78 5.27
N GLY A 97 -6.50 -4.33 5.08
CA GLY A 97 -7.42 -4.03 6.19
C GLY A 97 -7.82 -5.25 7.02
N GLU A 98 -7.68 -6.48 6.49
CA GLU A 98 -8.04 -7.72 7.18
C GLU A 98 -6.90 -8.36 7.96
N ILE A 99 -5.64 -8.05 7.63
CA ILE A 99 -4.48 -8.67 8.29
C ILE A 99 -4.50 -8.47 9.83
N PRO A 100 -4.85 -7.29 10.38
CA PRO A 100 -4.98 -7.13 11.83
C PRO A 100 -5.95 -8.12 12.48
N PHE A 101 -7.00 -8.53 11.76
CA PHE A 101 -7.93 -9.55 12.24
C PHE A 101 -7.26 -10.92 12.34
N LEU A 102 -6.38 -11.28 11.41
CA LEU A 102 -5.63 -12.54 11.45
C LEU A 102 -4.74 -12.63 12.70
N PHE A 103 -4.16 -11.49 13.12
CA PHE A 103 -3.38 -11.42 14.36
C PHE A 103 -4.28 -11.47 15.59
N ARG A 104 -5.30 -10.60 15.68
CA ARG A 104 -6.21 -10.47 16.82
C ARG A 104 -7.03 -11.73 17.08
N SER A 105 -7.39 -12.47 16.02
CA SER A 105 -8.11 -13.76 16.16
C SER A 105 -7.21 -14.95 16.50
N GLY A 106 -5.88 -14.76 16.49
CA GLY A 106 -4.91 -15.82 16.70
C GLY A 106 -4.77 -16.81 15.54
N GLN A 107 -5.36 -16.53 14.37
CA GLN A 107 -5.12 -17.33 13.15
C GLN A 107 -3.65 -17.28 12.73
N ILE A 108 -3.04 -16.12 12.91
CA ILE A 108 -1.59 -15.94 12.83
C ILE A 108 -1.12 -15.47 14.21
N PRO A 109 -0.65 -16.38 15.06
CA PRO A 109 -0.12 -16.01 16.36
C PRO A 109 1.20 -15.26 16.20
N LEU A 110 1.43 -14.24 17.01
CA LEU A 110 2.70 -13.51 17.07
C LEU A 110 3.34 -13.67 18.44
N ASP A 111 4.61 -14.08 18.44
CA ASP A 111 5.40 -14.19 19.67
C ASP A 111 6.21 -12.90 19.89
N VAL A 112 6.82 -12.37 18.86
CA VAL A 112 7.71 -11.19 18.95
C VAL A 112 7.34 -10.16 17.90
N THR A 113 7.35 -8.88 18.28
CA THR A 113 7.30 -7.74 17.35
C THR A 113 8.57 -6.91 17.43
N LEU A 114 9.19 -6.67 16.28
CA LEU A 114 10.35 -5.78 16.13
C LEU A 114 9.89 -4.43 15.59
N LEU A 115 10.15 -3.36 16.34
CA LEU A 115 9.74 -1.98 16.03
C LEU A 115 10.94 -1.06 15.82
N ASN A 116 10.72 0.00 15.04
CA ASN A 116 11.53 1.20 14.94
C ASN A 116 10.67 2.39 15.39
N VAL A 117 11.01 3.01 16.50
CA VAL A 117 10.19 4.02 17.17
C VAL A 117 10.97 5.32 17.42
N SER A 118 10.23 6.42 17.62
CA SER A 118 10.83 7.69 18.06
C SER A 118 11.46 7.58 19.45
N GLU A 119 12.24 8.59 19.83
CA GLU A 119 12.60 8.76 21.24
C GLU A 119 11.33 8.92 22.08
N PRO A 120 11.35 8.45 23.35
CA PRO A 120 10.22 8.65 24.26
C PRO A 120 10.07 10.13 24.61
N ASP A 121 8.82 10.58 24.75
CA ASP A 121 8.51 11.90 25.27
C ASP A 121 8.69 11.96 26.81
N GLU A 122 8.32 13.12 27.40
CA GLU A 122 8.39 13.35 28.86
C GLU A 122 7.52 12.38 29.66
N ASP A 123 6.44 11.88 29.06
CA ASP A 123 5.51 10.90 29.66
C ASP A 123 5.93 9.44 29.35
N GLY A 124 7.03 9.23 28.64
CA GLY A 124 7.54 7.90 28.29
C GLY A 124 6.91 7.25 27.06
N TYR A 125 6.19 7.99 26.23
CA TYR A 125 5.60 7.45 25.00
C TYR A 125 6.51 7.62 23.79
N CYS A 126 6.74 6.54 23.06
CA CYS A 126 7.36 6.52 21.74
C CYS A 126 6.28 6.51 20.65
N SER A 127 6.55 7.17 19.52
CA SER A 127 5.72 7.06 18.30
C SER A 127 6.25 5.94 17.39
N TYR A 128 5.36 5.18 16.72
CA TYR A 128 5.75 4.28 15.62
C TYR A 128 6.17 5.05 14.37
N GLY A 129 6.08 6.37 14.41
CA GLY A 129 6.52 7.24 13.32
C GLY A 129 5.68 7.09 12.07
N VAL A 130 6.36 6.76 10.97
CA VAL A 130 5.77 6.79 9.62
C VAL A 130 4.98 5.52 9.25
N SER A 131 4.90 4.51 10.11
CA SER A 131 4.22 3.25 9.80
C SER A 131 3.55 2.66 11.05
N ALA A 132 2.24 2.90 11.16
CA ALA A 132 1.40 2.26 12.18
C ALA A 132 0.69 1.02 11.64
N ASP A 133 0.46 0.99 10.35
CA ASP A 133 -0.25 -0.02 9.55
C ASP A 133 -0.57 -1.33 10.30
N LEU A 134 0.25 -2.36 10.14
CA LEU A 134 0.14 -3.63 10.88
C LEU A 134 0.87 -3.61 12.23
N ALA A 135 1.78 -2.65 12.46
CA ALA A 135 2.60 -2.59 13.66
C ALA A 135 1.74 -2.43 14.92
N PHE A 136 0.65 -1.65 14.84
CA PHE A 136 -0.26 -1.44 15.96
C PHE A 136 -0.89 -2.76 16.41
N SER A 137 -1.52 -3.50 15.48
CA SER A 137 -2.13 -4.80 15.78
C SER A 137 -1.11 -5.88 16.15
N ALA A 138 0.09 -5.85 15.58
CA ALA A 138 1.15 -6.77 15.92
C ALA A 138 1.62 -6.59 17.37
N VAL A 139 1.75 -5.34 17.83
CA VAL A 139 2.09 -5.03 19.23
C VAL A 139 1.00 -5.51 20.19
N GLU A 140 -0.28 -5.32 19.84
CA GLU A 140 -1.40 -5.80 20.67
C GLU A 140 -1.41 -7.32 20.87
N CYS A 141 -0.91 -8.06 19.88
CA CYS A 141 -1.00 -9.52 19.83
C CYS A 141 0.30 -10.24 20.22
N SER A 142 1.44 -9.54 20.26
CA SER A 142 2.75 -10.15 20.58
C SER A 142 2.97 -10.29 22.07
N LYS A 143 3.71 -11.36 22.44
CA LYS A 143 4.14 -11.64 23.82
C LYS A 143 5.38 -10.82 24.21
N VAL A 144 6.22 -10.51 23.23
CA VAL A 144 7.50 -9.80 23.42
C VAL A 144 7.58 -8.66 22.41
N ILE A 145 7.95 -7.47 22.87
CA ILE A 145 8.13 -6.28 22.06
C ILE A 145 9.57 -5.81 22.19
N ILE A 146 10.27 -5.75 21.06
CA ILE A 146 11.66 -5.27 21.00
C ILE A 146 11.67 -4.03 20.10
N ALA A 147 12.17 -2.91 20.61
CA ALA A 147 12.16 -1.63 19.90
C ALA A 147 13.56 -1.09 19.64
N GLN A 148 13.82 -0.71 18.40
CA GLN A 148 14.91 0.17 18.00
C GLN A 148 14.46 1.61 18.18
N VAL A 149 15.11 2.36 19.06
CA VAL A 149 14.85 3.79 19.30
C VAL A 149 15.71 4.60 18.34
N ASN A 150 15.07 5.44 17.55
CA ASN A 150 15.68 6.19 16.47
C ASN A 150 15.33 7.68 16.59
N LYS A 151 16.32 8.54 16.79
CA LYS A 151 16.12 9.99 16.88
C LYS A 151 15.62 10.65 15.60
N TYR A 152 15.76 9.97 14.45
CA TYR A 152 15.28 10.45 13.15
C TYR A 152 13.85 10.03 12.85
N MET A 153 13.22 9.20 13.71
CA MET A 153 11.84 8.82 13.55
C MET A 153 10.93 9.99 13.95
N PRO A 154 10.09 10.53 13.03
CA PRO A 154 9.22 11.64 13.35
C PRO A 154 8.18 11.24 14.39
N ARG A 155 7.80 12.18 15.23
CA ARG A 155 6.72 12.03 16.18
C ARG A 155 5.39 12.28 15.49
N THR A 156 4.63 11.24 15.25
CA THR A 156 3.30 11.29 14.65
C THR A 156 2.20 11.10 15.69
N PHE A 157 0.96 11.42 15.33
CA PHE A 157 -0.20 11.41 16.23
C PHE A 157 -1.29 10.48 15.72
N GLY A 158 -2.13 10.00 16.65
CA GLY A 158 -3.19 9.04 16.42
C GLY A 158 -3.00 7.78 17.25
N ASP A 159 -3.14 6.60 16.63
CA ASP A 159 -2.96 5.32 17.32
C ASP A 159 -1.48 4.92 17.57
N PRO A 160 -0.48 5.37 16.77
CA PRO A 160 0.84 4.75 16.74
C PRO A 160 1.74 5.23 17.88
N VAL A 161 1.36 4.93 19.11
CA VAL A 161 2.17 5.22 20.30
C VAL A 161 2.29 4.00 21.21
N ILE A 162 3.46 3.86 21.84
CA ILE A 162 3.72 2.82 22.84
C ILE A 162 4.47 3.41 24.02
N HIS A 163 4.03 3.11 25.24
CA HIS A 163 4.75 3.50 26.42
C HIS A 163 5.93 2.55 26.67
N VAL A 164 7.09 3.10 27.09
CA VAL A 164 8.34 2.34 27.31
C VAL A 164 8.18 1.16 28.26
N SER A 165 7.22 1.20 29.19
CA SER A 165 6.93 0.08 30.10
C SER A 165 6.34 -1.17 29.43
N LYS A 166 5.90 -1.07 28.19
CA LYS A 166 5.38 -2.19 27.38
C LYS A 166 6.44 -2.79 26.47
N ILE A 167 7.65 -2.24 26.44
CA ILE A 167 8.75 -2.70 25.60
C ILE A 167 9.71 -3.53 26.44
N ASP A 168 9.89 -4.79 26.05
CA ASP A 168 10.72 -5.75 26.81
C ASP A 168 12.21 -5.50 26.63
N ALA A 169 12.64 -5.00 25.45
CA ALA A 169 14.02 -4.58 25.22
C ALA A 169 14.08 -3.40 24.26
N MET A 170 14.93 -2.43 24.56
CA MET A 170 15.16 -1.24 23.73
C MET A 170 16.62 -1.17 23.31
N VAL A 171 16.86 -0.87 22.04
CA VAL A 171 18.21 -0.67 21.48
C VAL A 171 18.32 0.70 20.84
N ARG A 172 19.51 1.28 20.78
CA ARG A 172 19.77 2.50 20.03
C ARG A 172 20.06 2.14 18.56
N GLY A 173 19.36 2.80 17.63
CA GLY A 173 19.61 2.64 16.21
C GLY A 173 19.33 3.95 15.47
N ASP A 174 20.21 4.93 15.66
CA ASP A 174 20.10 6.28 15.11
C ASP A 174 20.51 6.32 13.63
N GLU A 175 19.59 5.90 12.76
CA GLU A 175 19.77 5.96 11.32
C GLU A 175 18.66 6.79 10.68
N PRO A 176 18.99 7.72 9.74
CA PRO A 176 17.96 8.40 8.95
C PRO A 176 16.99 7.39 8.34
N LEU A 177 15.72 7.73 8.21
CA LEU A 177 14.77 6.84 7.53
C LEU A 177 15.15 6.66 6.05
N VAL A 178 14.75 5.52 5.49
CA VAL A 178 14.90 5.32 4.04
C VAL A 178 13.98 6.29 3.31
N GLU A 179 14.54 7.04 2.36
CA GLU A 179 13.75 7.92 1.51
C GLU A 179 13.21 7.13 0.30
N VAL A 180 11.94 7.37 -0.02
CA VAL A 180 11.33 6.91 -1.26
C VAL A 180 11.24 8.11 -2.20
N PRO A 181 12.08 8.18 -3.24
CA PRO A 181 12.12 9.33 -4.14
C PRO A 181 10.77 9.56 -4.81
N THR A 182 10.36 10.84 -4.89
CA THR A 182 9.17 11.23 -5.65
C THR A 182 9.36 10.92 -7.12
N VAL A 183 8.50 10.08 -7.69
CA VAL A 183 8.51 9.77 -9.12
C VAL A 183 8.00 10.98 -9.89
N ILE A 184 8.82 11.50 -10.82
CA ILE A 184 8.40 12.57 -11.73
C ILE A 184 7.57 11.93 -12.85
N PRO A 185 6.29 12.33 -13.03
CA PRO A 185 5.43 11.76 -14.06
C PRO A 185 5.97 12.01 -15.48
N ASN A 186 5.93 10.99 -16.32
CA ASN A 186 6.16 11.15 -17.75
C ASN A 186 4.89 11.66 -18.48
N ASP A 187 4.97 11.89 -19.80
CA ASP A 187 3.86 12.48 -20.57
C ASP A 187 2.63 11.56 -20.66
N VAL A 188 2.82 10.24 -20.66
CA VAL A 188 1.73 9.25 -20.62
C VAL A 188 1.01 9.35 -19.27
N GLU A 189 1.77 9.33 -18.18
CA GLU A 189 1.24 9.44 -16.82
C GLU A 189 0.53 10.78 -16.57
N ARG A 190 1.06 11.88 -17.11
CA ARG A 190 0.41 13.20 -17.04
C ARG A 190 -0.94 13.22 -17.77
N ARG A 191 -1.04 12.60 -18.95
CA ARG A 191 -2.33 12.50 -19.65
C ARG A 191 -3.36 11.71 -18.83
N ILE A 192 -2.97 10.59 -18.27
CA ILE A 192 -3.83 9.79 -17.39
C ILE A 192 -4.24 10.61 -16.16
N GLY A 193 -3.29 11.27 -15.51
CA GLY A 193 -3.53 12.13 -14.36
C GLY A 193 -4.54 13.24 -14.64
N ASN A 194 -4.42 13.92 -15.78
CA ASN A 194 -5.34 14.96 -16.20
C ASN A 194 -6.76 14.42 -16.43
N PHE A 195 -6.93 13.26 -17.06
CA PHE A 195 -8.24 12.64 -17.22
C PHE A 195 -8.89 12.33 -15.87
N ILE A 196 -8.14 11.77 -14.93
CA ILE A 196 -8.66 11.45 -13.60
C ILE A 196 -8.98 12.74 -12.83
N ALA A 197 -8.10 13.74 -12.84
CA ALA A 197 -8.31 15.00 -12.14
C ALA A 197 -9.57 15.73 -12.63
N SER A 198 -9.90 15.67 -13.93
CA SER A 198 -11.13 16.26 -14.48
C SER A 198 -12.43 15.60 -13.96
N GLU A 199 -12.34 14.38 -13.41
CA GLU A 199 -13.46 13.67 -12.81
C GLU A 199 -13.60 13.91 -11.29
N ILE A 200 -12.60 14.56 -10.66
CA ILE A 200 -12.57 14.86 -9.23
C ILE A 200 -13.27 16.21 -8.98
N PRO A 201 -14.37 16.24 -8.23
CA PRO A 201 -15.04 17.50 -7.91
C PRO A 201 -14.40 18.17 -6.68
N ASP A 202 -14.65 19.47 -6.50
CA ASP A 202 -14.39 20.16 -5.25
C ASP A 202 -15.06 19.46 -4.07
N GLY A 203 -14.39 19.46 -2.93
CA GLY A 203 -14.85 18.79 -1.71
C GLY A 203 -14.73 17.27 -1.73
N ALA A 204 -14.03 16.69 -2.70
CA ALA A 204 -13.75 15.26 -2.75
C ALA A 204 -12.78 14.82 -1.66
N THR A 205 -12.95 13.59 -1.16
CA THR A 205 -11.96 12.94 -0.26
C THR A 205 -11.09 11.99 -1.07
N LEU A 206 -9.79 12.23 -1.06
CA LEU A 206 -8.83 11.50 -1.88
C LEU A 206 -8.26 10.28 -1.15
N GLN A 207 -8.17 9.16 -1.85
CA GLN A 207 -7.21 8.09 -1.63
C GLN A 207 -6.32 8.00 -2.86
N ILE A 208 -5.02 8.15 -2.65
CA ILE A 208 -4.04 8.20 -3.74
C ILE A 208 -2.93 7.18 -3.44
N GLY A 209 -2.60 6.37 -4.44
CA GLY A 209 -1.50 5.42 -4.37
C GLY A 209 -0.12 6.06 -4.50
N VAL A 210 0.90 5.23 -4.66
CA VAL A 210 2.31 5.63 -4.85
C VAL A 210 2.71 5.41 -6.32
N GLY A 211 3.42 6.37 -6.91
CA GLY A 211 3.97 6.24 -8.27
C GLY A 211 3.70 7.43 -9.18
N GLY A 212 4.08 7.30 -10.46
CA GLY A 212 4.01 8.39 -11.43
C GLY A 212 2.59 8.86 -11.73
N ILE A 213 1.65 7.94 -11.96
CA ILE A 213 0.24 8.30 -12.22
C ILE A 213 -0.40 8.99 -11.01
N PRO A 214 -0.31 8.47 -9.76
CA PRO A 214 -0.77 9.18 -8.57
C PRO A 214 -0.20 10.58 -8.44
N ASN A 215 1.10 10.75 -8.66
CA ASN A 215 1.73 12.09 -8.63
C ASN A 215 1.18 13.00 -9.73
N ALA A 216 0.95 12.47 -10.94
CA ALA A 216 0.35 13.24 -12.03
C ALA A 216 -1.09 13.70 -11.71
N VAL A 217 -1.86 12.87 -11.00
CA VAL A 217 -3.20 13.29 -10.51
C VAL A 217 -3.05 14.44 -9.52
N LEU A 218 -2.18 14.31 -8.52
CA LEU A 218 -1.95 15.36 -7.51
C LEU A 218 -1.49 16.68 -8.16
N ASP A 219 -0.56 16.60 -9.12
CA ASP A 219 -0.07 17.77 -9.85
C ASP A 219 -1.20 18.52 -10.61
N ALA A 220 -2.21 17.77 -11.09
CA ALA A 220 -3.34 18.33 -11.84
C ALA A 220 -4.45 18.92 -10.95
N LEU A 221 -4.39 18.76 -9.62
CA LEU A 221 -5.44 19.23 -8.69
C LEU A 221 -5.23 20.68 -8.20
N HIS A 222 -4.37 21.45 -8.83
CA HIS A 222 -3.94 22.78 -8.36
C HIS A 222 -5.03 23.85 -8.27
N ASP A 223 -6.16 23.70 -8.99
CA ASP A 223 -7.30 24.63 -8.98
C ASP A 223 -8.50 24.15 -8.15
N HIS A 224 -8.41 22.93 -7.57
CA HIS A 224 -9.47 22.34 -6.74
C HIS A 224 -9.56 23.03 -5.37
N LYS A 225 -10.70 22.85 -4.71
CA LYS A 225 -11.00 23.45 -3.41
C LYS A 225 -11.57 22.43 -2.44
N HIS A 226 -11.23 22.62 -1.16
CA HIS A 226 -11.80 21.86 -0.05
C HIS A 226 -11.65 20.35 -0.18
N LEU A 227 -10.56 19.89 -0.78
CA LEU A 227 -10.27 18.46 -0.84
C LEU A 227 -9.95 17.91 0.54
N GLY A 228 -10.26 16.64 0.77
CA GLY A 228 -9.88 15.88 1.94
C GLY A 228 -8.88 14.78 1.60
N LEU A 229 -8.14 14.30 2.60
CA LEU A 229 -7.26 13.15 2.48
C LEU A 229 -7.65 12.06 3.49
N HIS A 230 -7.97 10.87 2.99
CA HIS A 230 -8.13 9.62 3.73
C HIS A 230 -7.54 8.52 2.86
N THR A 231 -6.33 8.13 3.15
CA THR A 231 -5.53 7.25 2.28
C THR A 231 -4.79 6.20 3.12
N GLU A 232 -4.41 5.11 2.49
CA GLU A 232 -3.50 4.14 3.09
C GLU A 232 -2.10 4.75 3.24
N ALA A 233 -1.52 5.17 2.14
CA ALA A 233 -0.19 5.78 2.10
C ALA A 233 -0.28 7.29 1.84
N MET A 234 0.37 8.09 2.70
CA MET A 234 0.61 9.51 2.47
C MET A 234 1.99 9.70 1.83
N THR A 235 2.08 10.50 0.77
CA THR A 235 3.31 10.74 0.01
C THR A 235 3.66 12.22 -0.05
N ASP A 236 4.89 12.55 -0.50
CA ASP A 236 5.34 13.94 -0.69
C ASP A 236 4.39 14.79 -1.53
N GLY A 237 3.73 14.19 -2.53
CA GLY A 237 2.87 14.90 -3.48
C GLY A 237 1.68 15.61 -2.86
N VAL A 238 1.18 15.15 -1.69
CA VAL A 238 0.04 15.80 -1.03
C VAL A 238 0.45 17.04 -0.21
N VAL A 239 1.69 17.12 0.25
CA VAL A 239 2.17 18.21 1.13
C VAL A 239 2.00 19.60 0.50
N PRO A 240 2.36 19.83 -0.78
CA PRO A 240 2.12 21.12 -1.43
C PRO A 240 0.64 21.50 -1.52
N LEU A 241 -0.26 20.54 -1.73
CA LEU A 241 -1.69 20.79 -1.81
C LEU A 241 -2.28 21.17 -0.45
N ILE A 242 -1.79 20.54 0.63
CA ILE A 242 -2.17 20.91 2.00
C ILE A 242 -1.66 22.31 2.34
N GLN A 243 -0.38 22.60 2.06
CA GLN A 243 0.23 23.90 2.36
C GLN A 243 -0.43 25.07 1.59
N LYS A 244 -0.99 24.80 0.40
CA LYS A 244 -1.75 25.77 -0.39
C LYS A 244 -3.23 25.87 0.00
N GLY A 245 -3.70 25.05 0.95
CA GLY A 245 -5.10 25.00 1.37
C GLY A 245 -6.06 24.38 0.35
N ILE A 246 -5.53 23.65 -0.65
CA ILE A 246 -6.32 22.87 -1.61
C ILE A 246 -6.91 21.64 -0.93
N ILE A 247 -6.07 20.95 -0.13
CA ILE A 247 -6.49 19.92 0.81
C ILE A 247 -6.56 20.57 2.19
N ASP A 248 -7.77 20.92 2.62
CA ASP A 248 -8.04 21.51 3.94
C ASP A 248 -8.85 20.57 4.85
N ASN A 249 -9.29 19.44 4.33
CA ASN A 249 -10.08 18.44 5.02
C ASN A 249 -11.41 18.94 5.61
N SER A 250 -11.84 20.16 5.29
CA SER A 250 -12.99 20.83 5.92
C SER A 250 -14.33 20.14 5.68
N LEU A 251 -14.48 19.44 4.54
CA LEU A 251 -15.72 18.76 4.15
C LEU A 251 -15.73 17.25 4.46
N LYS A 252 -14.68 16.71 5.08
CA LYS A 252 -14.68 15.33 5.58
C LYS A 252 -15.69 15.17 6.70
N LYS A 253 -16.38 14.02 6.75
CA LYS A 253 -17.32 13.69 7.86
C LYS A 253 -16.60 13.04 9.05
N ILE A 254 -15.51 12.33 8.78
CA ILE A 254 -14.63 11.77 9.82
C ILE A 254 -13.28 12.46 9.77
N TYR A 255 -12.76 12.85 10.92
CA TYR A 255 -11.55 13.67 11.05
C TYR A 255 -11.61 14.95 10.19
N PRO A 256 -12.65 15.82 10.34
CA PRO A 256 -12.70 17.10 9.64
C PRO A 256 -11.51 17.97 10.05
N GLY A 257 -10.87 18.63 9.08
CA GLY A 257 -9.67 19.44 9.29
C GLY A 257 -8.37 18.65 9.40
N GLN A 258 -8.40 17.31 9.42
CA GLN A 258 -7.21 16.47 9.56
C GLN A 258 -7.07 15.49 8.40
N SER A 259 -5.86 15.29 7.92
CA SER A 259 -5.49 14.21 6.99
C SER A 259 -5.37 12.89 7.74
N VAL A 260 -5.83 11.80 7.13
CA VAL A 260 -5.75 10.44 7.71
C VAL A 260 -4.95 9.53 6.81
N ALA A 261 -3.99 8.80 7.41
CA ALA A 261 -3.22 7.74 6.75
C ALA A 261 -2.90 6.60 7.73
N CYS A 262 -2.40 5.46 7.27
CA CYS A 262 -1.84 4.43 8.13
C CYS A 262 -0.32 4.28 7.97
N LEU A 263 0.22 4.74 6.84
CA LEU A 263 1.66 4.81 6.60
C LEU A 263 2.02 6.04 5.76
N CYS A 264 3.29 6.45 5.82
CA CYS A 264 3.81 7.58 5.09
C CYS A 264 5.10 7.18 4.36
N LEU A 265 5.19 7.51 3.08
CA LEU A 265 6.31 7.14 2.21
C LEU A 265 6.78 8.35 1.41
N GLY A 266 8.00 8.78 1.62
CA GLY A 266 8.50 9.93 0.88
C GLY A 266 9.94 10.29 1.20
N SER A 267 10.28 11.53 0.93
CA SER A 267 11.58 12.12 1.23
C SER A 267 11.64 12.69 2.65
N GLN A 268 12.82 13.17 3.05
CA GLN A 268 13.02 13.88 4.31
C GLN A 268 12.01 15.03 4.49
N ARG A 269 11.62 15.70 3.40
CA ARG A 269 10.59 16.75 3.43
C ARG A 269 9.26 16.28 4.00
N LEU A 270 8.80 15.07 3.63
CA LEU A 270 7.58 14.50 4.21
C LEU A 270 7.78 14.18 5.68
N TYR A 271 8.92 13.60 6.05
CA TYR A 271 9.22 13.25 7.44
C TYR A 271 9.31 14.49 8.34
N ASP A 272 9.94 15.57 7.88
CA ASP A 272 9.95 16.85 8.57
C ASP A 272 8.57 17.48 8.72
N TYR A 273 7.71 17.31 7.69
CA TYR A 273 6.32 17.79 7.72
C TYR A 273 5.47 17.01 8.74
N LEU A 274 5.74 15.73 8.95
CA LEU A 274 5.00 14.88 9.87
C LEU A 274 5.41 15.09 11.33
N ASP A 275 6.66 15.49 11.58
CA ASP A 275 7.19 15.61 12.93
C ASP A 275 6.45 16.68 13.73
N GLY A 276 5.81 16.26 14.82
CA GLY A 276 5.01 17.13 15.68
C GLY A 276 3.70 17.66 15.07
N ASN A 277 3.31 17.22 13.86
CA ASN A 277 2.15 17.75 13.14
C ASN A 277 0.84 17.03 13.53
N ARG A 278 -0.04 17.73 14.24
CA ARG A 278 -1.33 17.20 14.72
C ARG A 278 -2.45 17.23 13.65
N ASP A 279 -2.22 17.88 12.50
CA ASP A 279 -3.18 17.91 11.39
C ASP A 279 -3.11 16.64 10.54
N VAL A 280 -2.12 15.76 10.83
CA VAL A 280 -2.00 14.43 10.25
C VAL A 280 -2.23 13.38 11.35
N VAL A 281 -3.24 12.53 11.12
CA VAL A 281 -3.60 11.44 12.03
C VAL A 281 -3.22 10.12 11.39
N ILE A 282 -2.32 9.39 12.05
CA ILE A 282 -1.92 8.05 11.66
C ILE A 282 -2.78 7.04 12.44
N ARG A 283 -3.42 6.11 11.74
CA ARG A 283 -4.32 5.13 12.34
C ARG A 283 -3.87 3.70 12.03
N ASP A 284 -4.35 2.76 12.83
CA ASP A 284 -4.33 1.33 12.51
C ASP A 284 -4.95 1.09 11.13
N VAL A 285 -4.35 0.23 10.31
CA VAL A 285 -4.85 -0.08 8.98
C VAL A 285 -6.23 -0.73 9.00
N ALA A 286 -6.57 -1.51 10.04
CA ALA A 286 -7.91 -2.05 10.21
C ALA A 286 -8.98 -0.96 10.31
N TRP A 287 -8.62 0.24 10.76
CA TRP A 287 -9.51 1.39 10.82
C TRP A 287 -9.45 2.22 9.54
N THR A 288 -8.25 2.50 9.04
CA THR A 288 -8.03 3.36 7.85
C THR A 288 -8.63 2.72 6.59
N ASN A 289 -8.46 1.41 6.46
CA ASN A 289 -8.89 0.63 5.29
C ASN A 289 -10.28 0.00 5.47
N ASP A 290 -10.96 0.22 6.61
CA ASP A 290 -12.34 -0.27 6.78
C ASP A 290 -13.29 0.42 5.78
N PRO A 291 -13.94 -0.32 4.87
CA PRO A 291 -14.90 0.25 3.93
C PRO A 291 -16.05 1.01 4.61
N GLN A 292 -16.40 0.66 5.86
CA GLN A 292 -17.42 1.38 6.62
C GLN A 292 -16.93 2.77 7.07
N ASN A 293 -15.64 2.92 7.37
CA ASN A 293 -15.05 4.21 7.67
C ASN A 293 -14.83 5.03 6.40
N ILE A 294 -14.26 4.41 5.35
CA ILE A 294 -14.01 5.07 4.07
C ILE A 294 -15.28 5.71 3.51
N ARG A 295 -16.39 4.96 3.45
CA ARG A 295 -17.65 5.40 2.86
C ARG A 295 -18.34 6.56 3.60
N GLN A 296 -17.95 6.84 4.84
CA GLN A 296 -18.54 7.96 5.60
C GLN A 296 -18.13 9.32 5.02
N ASN A 297 -16.94 9.42 4.43
CA ASN A 297 -16.53 10.62 3.73
C ASN A 297 -17.27 10.76 2.40
N PRO A 298 -17.74 11.95 2.03
CA PRO A 298 -18.41 12.17 0.76
C PRO A 298 -17.41 12.18 -0.40
N LYS A 299 -17.87 11.80 -1.58
CA LYS A 299 -17.12 11.90 -2.83
C LYS A 299 -15.72 11.28 -2.70
N VAL A 300 -15.63 10.07 -2.16
CA VAL A 300 -14.35 9.37 -2.07
C VAL A 300 -13.84 9.07 -3.48
N MET A 301 -12.66 9.57 -3.80
CA MET A 301 -11.96 9.36 -5.07
C MET A 301 -10.80 8.42 -4.83
N ALA A 302 -11.01 7.13 -5.10
CA ALA A 302 -9.99 6.10 -4.94
C ALA A 302 -9.21 5.91 -6.25
N VAL A 303 -7.91 6.21 -6.25
CA VAL A 303 -7.05 6.09 -7.43
C VAL A 303 -6.00 5.02 -7.19
N ASN A 304 -6.11 3.92 -7.92
CA ASN A 304 -5.22 2.76 -7.84
C ASN A 304 -4.69 2.38 -9.22
N SER A 305 -3.64 1.57 -9.25
CA SER A 305 -2.99 1.14 -10.49
C SER A 305 -3.21 -0.35 -10.75
N ALA A 306 -2.97 -0.77 -12.00
CA ALA A 306 -3.02 -2.16 -12.40
C ALA A 306 -1.83 -2.57 -13.27
N ILE A 307 -1.56 -3.87 -13.27
CA ILE A 307 -0.63 -4.51 -14.21
C ILE A 307 -1.34 -4.71 -15.54
N GLU A 308 -2.55 -5.31 -15.52
CA GLU A 308 -3.36 -5.54 -16.71
C GLU A 308 -4.87 -5.59 -16.38
N VAL A 309 -5.72 -5.35 -17.39
CA VAL A 309 -7.18 -5.41 -17.33
C VAL A 309 -7.69 -6.23 -18.50
N ASP A 310 -8.57 -7.22 -18.26
CA ASP A 310 -9.19 -8.00 -19.33
C ASP A 310 -10.43 -7.31 -19.92
N LEU A 311 -10.90 -7.76 -21.09
CA LEU A 311 -12.06 -7.22 -21.79
C LEU A 311 -13.39 -7.30 -21.01
N THR A 312 -13.43 -8.02 -19.89
CA THR A 312 -14.59 -8.07 -19.00
C THR A 312 -14.49 -7.10 -17.82
N GLY A 313 -13.32 -6.49 -17.63
CA GLY A 313 -13.02 -5.60 -16.52
C GLY A 313 -12.48 -6.30 -15.27
N GLN A 314 -11.93 -7.52 -15.38
CA GLN A 314 -11.12 -8.13 -14.33
C GLN A 314 -9.75 -7.46 -14.31
N ILE A 315 -9.24 -7.17 -13.12
CA ILE A 315 -8.03 -6.37 -12.91
C ILE A 315 -7.01 -7.20 -12.12
N CYS A 316 -5.82 -7.35 -12.71
CA CYS A 316 -4.65 -7.85 -12.02
C CYS A 316 -3.75 -6.69 -11.61
N ALA A 317 -3.29 -6.67 -10.34
CA ALA A 317 -2.38 -5.65 -9.81
C ALA A 317 -1.22 -6.24 -9.01
N ASP A 318 -1.20 -7.52 -8.71
CA ASP A 318 -0.25 -8.18 -7.83
C ASP A 318 0.77 -9.09 -8.51
N SER A 319 0.48 -9.52 -9.76
CA SER A 319 1.28 -10.54 -10.45
C SER A 319 1.41 -10.29 -11.95
N ILE A 320 2.48 -10.81 -12.55
CA ILE A 320 2.72 -10.84 -14.00
C ILE A 320 2.69 -12.32 -14.40
N GLY A 321 1.52 -12.81 -14.85
CA GLY A 321 1.27 -14.23 -14.98
C GLY A 321 1.44 -14.95 -13.63
N GLU A 322 2.24 -16.00 -13.60
CA GLU A 322 2.53 -16.79 -12.38
C GLU A 322 3.55 -16.10 -11.44
N ARG A 323 4.18 -15.03 -11.90
CA ARG A 323 5.22 -14.33 -11.13
C ARG A 323 4.61 -13.29 -10.22
N ILE A 324 4.78 -13.44 -8.91
CA ILE A 324 4.34 -12.46 -7.91
C ILE A 324 5.18 -11.18 -8.04
N PHE A 325 4.52 -10.04 -8.12
CA PHE A 325 5.13 -8.73 -8.26
C PHE A 325 4.98 -7.86 -7.00
N SER A 326 3.78 -7.88 -6.39
CA SER A 326 3.46 -7.09 -5.20
C SER A 326 2.45 -7.82 -4.29
N GLY A 327 1.36 -7.24 -3.99
CA GLY A 327 0.21 -7.76 -3.24
C GLY A 327 -1.00 -6.90 -3.52
N VAL A 328 -2.15 -7.27 -2.96
CA VAL A 328 -3.38 -6.51 -3.12
C VAL A 328 -3.31 -5.16 -2.39
N GLY A 329 -2.61 -5.09 -1.24
CA GLY A 329 -2.61 -3.92 -0.38
C GLY A 329 -4.02 -3.52 0.03
N GLY A 330 -4.30 -2.23 0.06
CA GLY A 330 -5.63 -1.68 0.34
C GLY A 330 -6.45 -1.35 -0.92
N GLN A 331 -6.02 -1.78 -2.12
CA GLN A 331 -6.76 -1.48 -3.35
C GLN A 331 -8.23 -1.94 -3.24
N HIS A 332 -8.45 -3.17 -2.78
CA HIS A 332 -9.81 -3.70 -2.60
C HIS A 332 -10.62 -2.87 -1.59
N ASP A 333 -10.03 -2.54 -0.46
CA ASP A 333 -10.67 -1.82 0.64
C ASP A 333 -11.20 -0.46 0.17
N PHE A 334 -10.34 0.32 -0.49
CA PHE A 334 -10.69 1.65 -0.99
C PHE A 334 -11.58 1.61 -2.23
N MET A 335 -11.41 0.63 -3.13
CA MET A 335 -12.32 0.44 -4.26
C MET A 335 -13.73 0.09 -3.78
N TYR A 336 -13.86 -0.71 -2.72
CA TYR A 336 -15.15 -1.08 -2.16
C TYR A 336 -15.75 0.06 -1.32
N GLY A 337 -15.00 0.64 -0.39
CA GLY A 337 -15.45 1.76 0.44
C GLY A 337 -15.79 3.00 -0.39
N GLY A 338 -14.97 3.35 -1.38
CA GLY A 338 -15.21 4.45 -2.30
C GLY A 338 -16.45 4.25 -3.16
N ALA A 339 -16.71 3.01 -3.63
CA ALA A 339 -17.91 2.68 -4.38
C ALA A 339 -19.20 2.82 -3.57
N LEU A 340 -19.12 2.73 -2.23
CA LEU A 340 -20.23 2.90 -1.31
C LEU A 340 -20.39 4.35 -0.80
N SER A 341 -19.39 5.21 -1.02
CA SER A 341 -19.45 6.63 -0.66
C SER A 341 -20.42 7.38 -1.54
N GLU A 342 -21.16 8.33 -0.97
CA GLU A 342 -22.05 9.21 -1.72
C GLU A 342 -21.24 10.08 -2.72
N GLY A 343 -21.51 9.91 -4.02
CA GLY A 343 -20.75 10.56 -5.09
C GLY A 343 -19.32 10.04 -5.28
N GLY A 344 -18.99 8.90 -4.68
CA GLY A 344 -17.67 8.28 -4.78
C GLY A 344 -17.37 7.71 -6.16
N LYS A 345 -16.12 7.81 -6.59
CA LYS A 345 -15.60 7.26 -7.85
C LYS A 345 -14.31 6.49 -7.61
N CYS A 346 -14.21 5.31 -8.21
CA CYS A 346 -13.07 4.43 -8.06
C CYS A 346 -12.38 4.22 -9.40
N PHE A 347 -11.11 4.62 -9.49
CA PHE A 347 -10.32 4.63 -10.71
C PHE A 347 -9.23 3.55 -10.64
N ILE A 348 -9.10 2.81 -11.73
CA ILE A 348 -7.94 1.99 -12.03
C ILE A 348 -7.22 2.63 -13.21
N ALA A 349 -5.97 2.99 -12.99
CA ALA A 349 -5.16 3.74 -13.93
C ALA A 349 -3.93 2.94 -14.36
N LEU A 350 -3.69 2.87 -15.67
CA LEU A 350 -2.53 2.18 -16.23
C LEU A 350 -2.18 2.75 -17.61
N PRO A 351 -0.89 2.79 -17.99
CA PRO A 351 -0.53 3.00 -19.39
C PRO A 351 -1.17 1.90 -20.27
N SER A 352 -1.62 2.22 -21.47
CA SER A 352 -2.27 1.22 -22.34
C SER A 352 -1.33 0.12 -22.80
N ILE A 353 -0.03 0.44 -22.93
CA ILE A 353 1.06 -0.49 -23.26
C ILE A 353 2.26 -0.30 -22.33
N THR A 354 3.08 -1.32 -22.23
CA THR A 354 4.39 -1.23 -21.57
C THR A 354 5.42 -0.51 -22.48
N THR A 355 6.57 -0.15 -21.91
CA THR A 355 7.71 0.37 -22.70
C THR A 355 8.24 -0.60 -23.77
N LYS A 356 7.86 -1.87 -23.67
CA LYS A 356 8.19 -2.91 -24.66
C LYS A 356 7.07 -3.14 -25.69
N GLY A 357 6.02 -2.32 -25.70
CA GLY A 357 4.89 -2.43 -26.62
C GLY A 357 3.88 -3.54 -26.27
N ILE A 358 3.93 -4.12 -25.05
CA ILE A 358 3.00 -5.15 -24.62
C ILE A 358 1.72 -4.46 -24.10
N SER A 359 0.55 -4.85 -24.66
CA SER A 359 -0.75 -4.34 -24.20
C SER A 359 -1.03 -4.68 -22.75
N LYS A 360 -1.59 -3.71 -22.01
CA LYS A 360 -2.07 -3.88 -20.65
C LYS A 360 -3.62 -4.00 -20.59
N ILE A 361 -4.28 -3.76 -21.70
CA ILE A 361 -5.67 -4.18 -21.92
C ILE A 361 -5.61 -5.46 -22.75
N VAL A 362 -6.11 -6.57 -22.19
CA VAL A 362 -5.89 -7.91 -22.74
C VAL A 362 -7.22 -8.65 -22.95
N PRO A 363 -7.31 -9.60 -23.91
CA PRO A 363 -8.53 -10.39 -24.11
C PRO A 363 -8.96 -11.15 -22.85
N THR A 364 -7.99 -11.77 -22.17
CA THR A 364 -8.10 -12.46 -20.88
C THR A 364 -6.84 -12.16 -20.09
N LEU A 365 -6.93 -12.12 -18.77
CA LEU A 365 -5.73 -11.98 -17.95
C LEU A 365 -4.69 -13.03 -18.29
N THR A 366 -3.43 -12.67 -18.21
CA THR A 366 -2.30 -13.57 -18.45
C THR A 366 -2.46 -14.82 -17.58
N LYS A 367 -2.15 -15.99 -18.14
CA LYS A 367 -2.27 -17.27 -17.41
C LYS A 367 -1.50 -17.20 -16.09
N GLY A 368 -2.17 -17.51 -14.97
CA GLY A 368 -1.63 -17.47 -13.62
C GLY A 368 -1.76 -16.11 -12.92
N ALA A 369 -2.19 -15.06 -13.61
CA ALA A 369 -2.41 -13.75 -13.02
C ALA A 369 -3.59 -13.77 -12.02
N GLY A 370 -3.40 -13.11 -10.87
CA GLY A 370 -4.43 -12.95 -9.85
C GLY A 370 -5.49 -11.91 -10.24
N VAL A 371 -6.73 -12.10 -9.79
CA VAL A 371 -7.80 -11.09 -9.91
C VAL A 371 -7.85 -10.29 -8.62
N VAL A 372 -7.19 -9.13 -8.59
CA VAL A 372 -7.14 -8.24 -7.40
C VAL A 372 -8.45 -7.46 -7.26
N THR A 373 -8.96 -6.89 -8.37
CA THR A 373 -10.27 -6.24 -8.40
C THR A 373 -11.16 -6.97 -9.38
N THR A 374 -12.29 -7.45 -8.88
CA THR A 374 -13.23 -8.23 -9.70
C THR A 374 -13.96 -7.34 -10.70
N ARG A 375 -14.47 -7.93 -11.81
CA ARG A 375 -15.32 -7.23 -12.79
C ARG A 375 -16.58 -6.61 -12.18
N PHE A 376 -17.00 -7.07 -11.01
CA PHE A 376 -18.19 -6.54 -10.32
C PHE A 376 -17.90 -5.24 -9.59
N GLN A 377 -16.64 -4.99 -9.20
CA GLN A 377 -16.19 -3.80 -8.48
C GLN A 377 -15.59 -2.73 -9.39
N ALA A 378 -15.07 -3.13 -10.58
CA ALA A 378 -14.47 -2.21 -11.53
C ALA A 378 -15.47 -1.10 -11.96
N GLN A 379 -15.07 0.17 -11.78
CA GLN A 379 -15.86 1.33 -12.16
C GLN A 379 -15.20 2.10 -13.31
N TYR A 380 -14.19 2.89 -13.03
CA TYR A 380 -13.48 3.70 -14.02
C TYR A 380 -12.14 3.06 -14.36
N ILE A 381 -11.86 2.94 -15.65
CA ILE A 381 -10.54 2.55 -16.15
C ILE A 381 -10.00 3.71 -16.96
N ALA A 382 -8.77 4.15 -16.65
CA ALA A 382 -8.11 5.28 -17.29
C ALA A 382 -6.78 4.84 -17.92
N THR A 383 -6.58 5.27 -19.17
CA THR A 383 -5.30 5.19 -19.89
C THR A 383 -4.96 6.56 -20.46
N GLU A 384 -3.83 6.71 -21.13
CA GLU A 384 -3.47 7.92 -21.87
C GLU A 384 -4.38 8.23 -23.08
N HIS A 385 -5.25 7.28 -23.44
CA HIS A 385 -6.22 7.42 -24.54
C HIS A 385 -7.62 7.81 -24.08
N GLY A 386 -7.85 7.87 -22.78
CA GLY A 386 -9.13 8.29 -22.21
C GLY A 386 -9.51 7.56 -20.93
N ILE A 387 -10.73 7.81 -20.49
CA ILE A 387 -11.34 7.21 -19.31
C ILE A 387 -12.70 6.64 -19.67
N VAL A 388 -13.01 5.42 -19.19
CA VAL A 388 -14.28 4.74 -19.42
C VAL A 388 -14.91 4.26 -18.12
N TYR A 389 -16.26 4.24 -18.10
CA TYR A 389 -17.05 3.78 -16.96
C TYR A 389 -17.69 2.44 -17.27
N LEU A 390 -17.36 1.40 -16.48
CA LEU A 390 -17.74 0.01 -16.73
C LEU A 390 -18.99 -0.46 -15.97
N ARG A 391 -19.39 0.25 -14.91
CA ARG A 391 -20.55 -0.16 -14.09
C ARG A 391 -21.83 -0.03 -14.92
N ASN A 392 -22.78 -0.95 -14.73
CA ASN A 392 -24.03 -1.05 -15.51
C ASN A 392 -23.83 -1.32 -17.02
N LYS A 393 -22.65 -1.80 -17.43
CA LYS A 393 -22.38 -2.21 -18.81
C LYS A 393 -22.36 -3.73 -18.94
N SER A 394 -22.94 -4.24 -20.00
CA SER A 394 -22.80 -5.64 -20.38
C SER A 394 -21.35 -5.97 -20.70
N LEU A 395 -20.98 -7.25 -20.71
CA LEU A 395 -19.59 -7.64 -21.00
C LEU A 395 -19.15 -7.19 -22.41
N ALA A 396 -20.07 -7.22 -23.38
CA ALA A 396 -19.78 -6.75 -24.74
C ALA A 396 -19.57 -5.23 -24.79
N GLU A 397 -20.39 -4.43 -24.07
CA GLU A 397 -20.17 -2.99 -23.94
C GLU A 397 -18.85 -2.67 -23.22
N ARG A 398 -18.51 -3.41 -22.16
CA ARG A 398 -17.22 -3.26 -21.46
C ARG A 398 -16.06 -3.50 -22.40
N ALA A 399 -16.10 -4.57 -23.18
CA ALA A 399 -15.07 -4.86 -24.16
C ALA A 399 -14.89 -3.70 -25.13
N LYS A 400 -15.99 -3.15 -25.69
CA LYS A 400 -15.95 -2.03 -26.63
C LYS A 400 -15.34 -0.77 -25.98
N LEU A 401 -15.76 -0.45 -24.74
CA LEU A 401 -15.23 0.69 -23.99
C LEU A 401 -13.73 0.50 -23.71
N LEU A 402 -13.29 -0.67 -23.25
CA LEU A 402 -11.89 -0.94 -22.97
C LEU A 402 -11.02 -0.87 -24.24
N ILE A 403 -11.52 -1.41 -25.37
CA ILE A 403 -10.84 -1.31 -26.65
C ILE A 403 -10.68 0.15 -27.07
N SER A 404 -11.66 1.03 -26.82
CA SER A 404 -11.59 2.44 -27.19
C SER A 404 -10.45 3.20 -26.51
N ILE A 405 -10.03 2.77 -25.31
CA ILE A 405 -8.93 3.34 -24.53
C ILE A 405 -7.64 2.49 -24.57
N ALA A 406 -7.62 1.40 -25.33
CA ALA A 406 -6.40 0.64 -25.61
C ALA A 406 -5.49 1.39 -26.58
N ASP A 407 -4.20 1.03 -26.61
CA ASP A 407 -3.30 1.57 -27.64
C ASP A 407 -3.82 1.28 -29.05
N PRO A 408 -3.79 2.25 -29.95
CA PRO A 408 -4.30 2.05 -31.33
C PRO A 408 -3.70 0.84 -32.06
N SER A 409 -2.45 0.49 -31.77
CA SER A 409 -1.76 -0.63 -32.44
C SER A 409 -2.31 -2.02 -32.11
N VAL A 410 -3.05 -2.16 -31.00
CA VAL A 410 -3.60 -3.46 -30.54
C VAL A 410 -5.13 -3.55 -30.65
N ARG A 411 -5.82 -2.47 -31.03
CA ARG A 411 -7.31 -2.44 -31.03
C ARG A 411 -7.91 -3.50 -31.95
N GLU A 412 -7.36 -3.67 -33.16
CA GLU A 412 -7.86 -4.67 -34.12
C GLU A 412 -7.76 -6.11 -33.58
N GLU A 413 -6.66 -6.44 -32.90
CA GLU A 413 -6.49 -7.74 -32.25
C GLU A 413 -7.51 -7.94 -31.12
N LEU A 414 -7.70 -6.91 -30.29
CA LEU A 414 -8.68 -6.95 -29.21
C LEU A 414 -10.12 -7.05 -29.73
N GLU A 415 -10.45 -6.39 -30.84
CA GLU A 415 -11.78 -6.49 -31.49
C GLU A 415 -12.01 -7.91 -32.01
N ARG A 416 -11.03 -8.54 -32.67
CA ARG A 416 -11.13 -9.93 -33.10
C ARG A 416 -11.41 -10.87 -31.92
N ALA A 417 -10.66 -10.73 -30.84
CA ALA A 417 -10.86 -11.51 -29.61
C ALA A 417 -12.25 -11.25 -28.98
N ALA A 418 -12.73 -10.00 -29.02
CA ALA A 418 -14.06 -9.65 -28.51
C ALA A 418 -15.18 -10.25 -29.37
N VAL A 419 -15.05 -10.27 -30.71
CA VAL A 419 -16.00 -10.92 -31.63
C VAL A 419 -16.00 -12.40 -31.38
N GLU A 420 -14.85 -13.04 -31.24
CA GLU A 420 -14.75 -14.47 -30.94
C GLU A 420 -15.45 -14.82 -29.61
N ARG A 421 -15.22 -14.01 -28.56
CA ARG A 421 -15.73 -14.26 -27.21
C ARG A 421 -17.20 -13.93 -27.03
N PHE A 422 -17.69 -12.83 -27.60
CA PHE A 422 -19.03 -12.28 -27.35
C PHE A 422 -19.97 -12.35 -28.54
N GLY A 423 -19.46 -12.73 -29.72
CA GLY A 423 -20.25 -12.99 -30.92
C GLY A 423 -21.11 -11.80 -31.35
N ILE A 424 -22.36 -12.08 -31.74
CA ILE A 424 -23.34 -11.08 -32.16
C ILE A 424 -23.59 -10.01 -31.08
N GLY A 425 -23.45 -10.36 -29.81
CA GLY A 425 -23.58 -9.41 -28.70
C GLY A 425 -22.64 -8.22 -28.81
N PHE A 426 -21.38 -8.48 -29.17
CA PHE A 426 -20.39 -7.41 -29.38
C PHE A 426 -20.68 -6.60 -30.65
N LEU A 427 -21.07 -7.23 -31.74
CA LEU A 427 -21.37 -6.57 -33.01
C LEU A 427 -22.58 -5.63 -32.93
N ARG A 428 -23.51 -5.86 -31.99
CA ARG A 428 -24.71 -5.01 -31.76
C ARG A 428 -24.44 -3.79 -30.89
N VAL A 429 -23.32 -3.74 -30.15
CA VAL A 429 -22.98 -2.57 -29.36
C VAL A 429 -22.63 -1.40 -30.30
N LYS A 430 -23.38 -0.31 -30.19
CA LYS A 430 -23.17 0.91 -30.99
C LYS A 430 -22.01 1.75 -30.47
#